data_67a30791f15a86d5f1a53799028d82aa
#
_entry.id   67a30791f15a86d5f1a53799028d82aa
#
_cell.length_a   1.000
_cell.length_b   1.000
_cell.length_c   1.000
_cell.angle_alpha   90.00
_cell.angle_beta   90.00
_cell.angle_gamma   90.00
#
_symmetry.space_group_name_H-M   'P 1'
#
loop_
_entity.id
_entity.type
_entity.pdbx_description
1 polymer ?
#
loop_
_entity_poly.entity_id
_entity_poly.type
_entity_poly.pdbx_seq_one_letter_code
_entity_poly.pdbx_strand_id
1 'polypeptide(L)'
;MADDPSDAATAEPRQTAVLFGHAEAEQALLDAYRSGRIPHAWLIGGQSGIGKATLAYRMARFVLAHPDPSTPAVRNAASLAVPADHPVARRIAGQAHSDLLAIHRVVNEKTGKLFTEIRVDDVRRSVAFFGSTAGEGGWRVAIVDPIDELNRNGENALLKVLEEPPPRALLLLVSHAPGRVLPTIRSRCRTLMLRPLAAVDVARAVAAAQGEAEPTAEIGAAAEAADGSVGRALTFLEGDALELRRQVIGLLERLPQVDPRALHELGDQLAGTEAETLAAFMDAVNGWLSARLQGGAADGRRLAHVAEVWHSVNHAAREAEAYNLDRKPFVFAVFGQLAAAARP
;
A
#
# COMPACT_ATOMS: atom_id res chain seq x y z
N MET A 1 -4.72 22.41 19.91
CA MET A 1 -4.10 21.81 18.72
C MET A 1 -2.89 21.09 19.24
N ALA A 2 -3.02 19.83 19.53
CA ALA A 2 -1.91 18.95 19.86
C ALA A 2 -1.60 18.19 18.57
N ASP A 3 -0.42 18.42 18.03
CA ASP A 3 0.12 17.62 16.94
C ASP A 3 0.22 16.17 17.44
N ASP A 4 -0.45 15.28 16.74
CA ASP A 4 -0.36 13.86 16.98
C ASP A 4 1.06 13.42 16.54
N PRO A 5 1.90 12.86 17.43
CA PRO A 5 3.26 12.47 17.09
C PRO A 5 3.35 11.28 16.11
N SER A 6 2.21 10.72 15.66
CA SER A 6 2.17 9.67 14.64
C SER A 6 2.29 10.19 13.20
N ASP A 7 2.30 11.52 13.00
CA ASP A 7 2.56 12.19 11.71
C ASP A 7 4.06 12.42 11.46
N ALA A 8 4.94 11.58 12.01
CA ALA A 8 6.35 11.58 11.70
C ALA A 8 6.55 11.29 10.20
N ALA A 9 6.62 12.37 9.44
CA ALA A 9 7.31 12.63 8.18
C ALA A 9 7.48 11.47 7.18
N THR A 10 6.55 10.55 7.05
CA THR A 10 6.50 9.67 5.89
C THR A 10 6.07 10.52 4.70
N ALA A 11 6.99 10.79 3.76
CA ALA A 11 6.69 11.61 2.59
C ALA A 11 5.47 11.04 1.87
N GLU A 12 4.34 11.73 1.98
CA GLU A 12 3.08 11.29 1.40
C GLU A 12 3.23 11.07 -0.12
N PRO A 13 2.56 10.08 -0.71
CA PRO A 13 2.66 9.77 -2.15
C PRO A 13 2.44 10.98 -3.05
N ARG A 14 1.56 11.91 -2.64
CA ARG A 14 1.30 13.17 -3.37
C ARG A 14 2.47 14.15 -3.37
N GLN A 15 3.36 14.07 -2.38
CA GLN A 15 4.54 14.93 -2.24
C GLN A 15 5.80 14.28 -2.83
N THR A 16 5.80 12.95 -2.93
CA THR A 16 6.95 12.18 -3.42
C THR A 16 7.18 12.42 -4.91
N ALA A 17 8.32 13.01 -5.26
CA ALA A 17 8.69 13.33 -6.63
C ALA A 17 9.38 12.17 -7.35
N VAL A 18 10.12 11.32 -6.63
CA VAL A 18 10.96 10.26 -7.18
C VAL A 18 10.26 8.90 -7.02
N LEU A 19 10.35 8.06 -8.05
CA LEU A 19 9.88 6.67 -8.03
C LEU A 19 11.10 5.76 -8.20
N PHE A 20 11.19 4.74 -7.37
CA PHE A 20 12.26 3.74 -7.42
C PHE A 20 11.72 2.40 -7.92
N GLY A 21 12.51 1.67 -8.69
CA GLY A 21 12.32 0.27 -9.06
C GLY A 21 11.16 -0.06 -10.00
N HIS A 22 10.31 0.90 -10.42
CA HIS A 22 9.13 0.65 -11.25
C HIS A 22 9.22 1.27 -12.66
N ALA A 23 10.41 1.31 -13.24
CA ALA A 23 10.64 1.94 -14.54
C ALA A 23 9.78 1.35 -15.67
N GLU A 24 9.59 0.03 -15.70
CA GLU A 24 8.75 -0.64 -16.71
C GLU A 24 7.27 -0.23 -16.60
N ALA A 25 6.77 -0.15 -15.37
CA ALA A 25 5.39 0.25 -15.13
C ALA A 25 5.16 1.74 -15.45
N GLU A 26 6.12 2.60 -15.10
CA GLU A 26 6.11 4.01 -15.45
C GLU A 26 6.13 4.18 -16.97
N GLN A 27 6.98 3.44 -17.67
CA GLN A 27 7.07 3.48 -19.13
C GLN A 27 5.77 3.00 -19.79
N ALA A 28 5.13 1.96 -19.28
CA ALA A 28 3.86 1.47 -19.81
C ALA A 28 2.74 2.52 -19.73
N LEU A 29 2.69 3.31 -18.64
CA LEU A 29 1.75 4.42 -18.49
C LEU A 29 2.09 5.57 -19.46
N LEU A 30 3.36 5.93 -19.55
CA LEU A 30 3.84 7.00 -20.46
C LEU A 30 3.54 6.66 -21.93
N ASP A 31 3.81 5.43 -22.35
CA ASP A 31 3.55 4.99 -23.73
C ASP A 31 2.06 4.95 -24.05
N ALA A 32 1.23 4.52 -23.09
CA ALA A 32 -0.21 4.57 -23.22
C ALA A 32 -0.70 6.02 -23.38
N TYR A 33 -0.18 6.96 -22.62
CA TYR A 33 -0.54 8.37 -22.74
C TYR A 33 -0.07 8.96 -24.07
N ARG A 34 1.16 8.69 -24.45
CA ARG A 34 1.82 9.13 -25.69
C ARG A 34 1.09 8.66 -26.96
N SER A 35 0.47 7.47 -26.90
CA SER A 35 -0.31 6.91 -27.99
C SER A 35 -1.58 7.72 -28.33
N GLY A 36 -2.00 8.65 -27.47
CA GLY A 36 -3.28 9.38 -27.58
C GLY A 36 -4.51 8.51 -27.31
N ARG A 37 -4.34 7.24 -26.94
CA ARG A 37 -5.40 6.25 -26.69
C ARG A 37 -5.25 5.62 -25.30
N ILE A 38 -5.00 6.46 -24.29
CA ILE A 38 -4.88 5.97 -22.92
C ILE A 38 -6.20 5.35 -22.47
N PRO A 39 -6.18 4.13 -21.87
CA PRO A 39 -7.34 3.60 -21.17
C PRO A 39 -7.80 4.57 -20.07
N HIS A 40 -9.10 4.78 -19.99
CA HIS A 40 -9.71 5.71 -19.03
C HIS A 40 -9.55 5.24 -17.56
N ALA A 41 -9.27 3.95 -17.33
CA ALA A 41 -9.10 3.39 -15.99
C ALA A 41 -7.93 2.40 -15.93
N TRP A 42 -7.12 2.53 -14.89
CA TRP A 42 -6.00 1.64 -14.56
C TRP A 42 -6.19 1.07 -13.16
N LEU A 43 -6.00 -0.24 -13.03
CA LEU A 43 -5.92 -0.93 -11.75
C LEU A 43 -4.43 -1.22 -11.46
N ILE A 44 -3.84 -0.44 -10.55
CA ILE A 44 -2.44 -0.56 -10.15
C ILE A 44 -2.39 -1.48 -8.93
N GLY A 45 -2.01 -2.74 -9.17
CA GLY A 45 -2.03 -3.79 -8.16
C GLY A 45 -0.64 -4.16 -7.65
N GLY A 46 -0.59 -4.72 -6.45
CA GLY A 46 0.62 -5.24 -5.82
C GLY A 46 0.61 -5.08 -4.30
N GLN A 47 1.63 -5.61 -3.64
CA GLN A 47 1.79 -5.57 -2.19
C GLN A 47 1.66 -4.14 -1.63
N SER A 48 1.25 -3.99 -0.35
CA SER A 48 1.21 -2.68 0.32
C SER A 48 2.60 -2.06 0.44
N GLY A 49 2.68 -0.72 0.36
CA GLY A 49 3.92 0.04 0.61
C GLY A 49 4.98 -0.01 -0.50
N ILE A 50 4.72 -0.63 -1.68
CA ILE A 50 5.71 -0.74 -2.77
C ILE A 50 5.74 0.47 -3.73
N GLY A 51 5.01 1.57 -3.46
CA GLY A 51 5.03 2.76 -4.31
C GLY A 51 3.89 2.86 -5.34
N LYS A 52 2.79 2.07 -5.22
CA LYS A 52 1.64 2.13 -6.13
C LYS A 52 0.99 3.52 -6.19
N ALA A 53 0.70 4.10 -5.03
CA ALA A 53 0.15 5.45 -4.93
C ALA A 53 1.11 6.50 -5.49
N THR A 54 2.40 6.37 -5.22
CA THR A 54 3.44 7.26 -5.79
C THR A 54 3.40 7.24 -7.32
N LEU A 55 3.30 6.06 -7.94
CA LEU A 55 3.16 5.92 -9.39
C LEU A 55 1.85 6.57 -9.89
N ALA A 56 0.72 6.36 -9.19
CA ALA A 56 -0.55 6.98 -9.54
C ALA A 56 -0.46 8.51 -9.49
N TYR A 57 0.11 9.09 -8.44
CA TYR A 57 0.31 10.54 -8.34
C TYR A 57 1.30 11.08 -9.39
N ARG A 58 2.35 10.32 -9.74
CA ARG A 58 3.26 10.71 -10.84
C ARG A 58 2.53 10.79 -12.17
N MET A 59 1.69 9.77 -12.48
CA MET A 59 0.87 9.79 -13.69
C MET A 59 -0.12 10.95 -13.68
N ALA A 60 -0.80 11.21 -12.58
CA ALA A 60 -1.71 12.34 -12.43
C ALA A 60 -1.00 13.68 -12.67
N ARG A 61 0.18 13.90 -12.04
CA ARG A 61 0.99 15.11 -12.26
C ARG A 61 1.35 15.30 -13.73
N PHE A 62 1.82 14.23 -14.37
CA PHE A 62 2.26 14.29 -15.76
C PHE A 62 1.11 14.66 -16.72
N VAL A 63 -0.03 13.98 -16.58
CA VAL A 63 -1.21 14.24 -17.43
C VAL A 63 -1.76 15.65 -17.24
N LEU A 64 -1.80 16.12 -15.98
CA LEU A 64 -2.30 17.47 -15.67
C LEU A 64 -1.30 18.58 -16.06
N ALA A 65 0.01 18.29 -16.02
CA ALA A 65 1.04 19.23 -16.50
C ALA A 65 1.14 19.27 -18.03
N HIS A 66 0.75 18.19 -18.70
CA HIS A 66 0.88 18.05 -20.14
C HIS A 66 -0.46 17.54 -20.74
N PRO A 67 -1.50 18.38 -20.82
CA PRO A 67 -2.86 17.93 -21.19
C PRO A 67 -3.01 17.50 -22.65
N ASP A 68 -2.05 17.83 -23.50
CA ASP A 68 -2.00 17.38 -24.91
C ASP A 68 -0.88 16.36 -25.12
N PRO A 69 -1.22 15.07 -25.34
CA PRO A 69 -0.25 14.01 -25.56
C PRO A 69 0.57 14.16 -26.86
N SER A 70 0.14 15.01 -27.78
CA SER A 70 0.80 15.23 -29.08
C SER A 70 1.99 16.18 -29.00
N THR A 71 2.18 16.87 -27.89
CA THR A 71 3.26 17.86 -27.72
C THR A 71 4.66 17.24 -27.75
N PRO A 72 5.69 17.98 -28.20
CA PRO A 72 7.07 17.51 -28.15
C PRO A 72 7.51 17.17 -26.73
N ALA A 73 7.03 17.88 -25.71
CA ALA A 73 7.32 17.61 -24.30
C ALA A 73 6.91 16.18 -23.90
N VAL A 74 5.73 15.72 -24.33
CA VAL A 74 5.26 14.34 -24.06
C VAL A 74 5.99 13.34 -24.95
N ARG A 75 6.18 13.63 -26.25
CA ARG A 75 6.83 12.70 -27.18
C ARG A 75 8.26 12.36 -26.78
N ASN A 76 8.98 13.34 -26.25
CA ASN A 76 10.40 13.21 -25.88
C ASN A 76 10.61 12.92 -24.37
N ALA A 77 9.54 12.83 -23.58
CA ALA A 77 9.67 12.54 -22.16
C ALA A 77 10.30 11.16 -21.94
N ALA A 78 11.31 11.06 -21.09
CA ALA A 78 11.93 9.78 -20.73
C ALA A 78 11.20 9.08 -19.57
N SER A 79 10.38 9.81 -18.80
CA SER A 79 9.64 9.32 -17.65
C SER A 79 8.42 10.20 -17.37
N LEU A 80 7.62 9.85 -16.37
CA LEU A 80 6.52 10.68 -15.86
C LEU A 80 6.98 11.76 -14.87
N ALA A 81 8.26 12.09 -14.85
CA ALA A 81 8.77 13.10 -13.94
C ALA A 81 8.25 14.49 -14.31
N VAL A 82 7.76 15.20 -13.29
CA VAL A 82 7.41 16.62 -13.35
C VAL A 82 8.19 17.31 -12.23
N PRO A 83 8.92 18.41 -12.52
CA PRO A 83 9.67 19.13 -11.51
C PRO A 83 8.79 19.54 -10.32
N ALA A 84 9.34 19.47 -9.10
CA ALA A 84 8.59 19.78 -7.87
C ALA A 84 8.12 21.24 -7.81
N ASP A 85 8.86 22.14 -8.45
CA ASP A 85 8.54 23.57 -8.57
C ASP A 85 7.48 23.88 -9.65
N HIS A 86 7.09 22.89 -10.46
CA HIS A 86 6.02 23.08 -11.45
C HIS A 86 4.70 23.43 -10.76
N PRO A 87 3.90 24.40 -11.28
CA PRO A 87 2.65 24.83 -10.64
C PRO A 87 1.66 23.68 -10.35
N VAL A 88 1.53 22.73 -11.28
CA VAL A 88 0.68 21.53 -11.10
C VAL A 88 1.20 20.67 -9.97
N ALA A 89 2.52 20.42 -9.90
CA ALA A 89 3.11 19.59 -8.85
C ALA A 89 2.88 20.20 -7.46
N ARG A 90 3.06 21.52 -7.30
CA ARG A 90 2.80 22.25 -6.04
C ARG A 90 1.33 22.17 -5.63
N ARG A 91 0.39 22.35 -6.57
CA ARG A 91 -1.05 22.27 -6.28
C ARG A 91 -1.47 20.86 -5.87
N ILE A 92 -0.90 19.83 -6.49
CA ILE A 92 -1.16 18.44 -6.12
C ILE A 92 -0.61 18.14 -4.72
N ALA A 93 0.63 18.53 -4.44
CA ALA A 93 1.23 18.37 -3.12
C ALA A 93 0.40 19.04 -2.01
N GLY A 94 -0.13 20.25 -2.28
CA GLY A 94 -0.99 21.00 -1.38
C GLY A 94 -2.48 20.63 -1.43
N GLN A 95 -2.88 19.54 -2.13
CA GLN A 95 -4.28 19.11 -2.30
C GLN A 95 -5.22 20.19 -2.89
N ALA A 96 -4.68 21.10 -3.68
CA ALA A 96 -5.39 22.28 -4.18
C ALA A 96 -5.61 22.24 -5.72
N HIS A 97 -5.42 21.10 -6.38
CA HIS A 97 -5.64 20.99 -7.82
C HIS A 97 -7.09 20.64 -8.12
N SER A 98 -7.83 21.54 -8.78
CA SER A 98 -9.26 21.39 -9.09
C SER A 98 -9.62 20.16 -9.94
N ASP A 99 -8.70 19.72 -10.79
CA ASP A 99 -8.91 18.62 -11.73
C ASP A 99 -8.27 17.29 -11.25
N LEU A 100 -7.90 17.20 -9.96
CA LEU A 100 -7.49 15.98 -9.27
C LEU A 100 -8.41 15.71 -8.09
N LEU A 101 -9.00 14.53 -8.06
CA LEU A 101 -9.75 14.02 -6.91
C LEU A 101 -9.03 12.82 -6.32
N ALA A 102 -8.58 12.92 -5.08
CA ALA A 102 -8.05 11.79 -4.31
C ALA A 102 -9.14 11.27 -3.36
N ILE A 103 -9.37 9.96 -3.41
CA ILE A 103 -10.35 9.25 -2.59
C ILE A 103 -9.59 8.22 -1.75
N HIS A 104 -9.59 8.40 -0.44
CA HIS A 104 -8.96 7.54 0.56
C HIS A 104 -9.79 7.57 1.82
N ARG A 105 -9.46 6.74 2.81
CA ARG A 105 -10.08 6.83 4.12
C ARG A 105 -9.79 8.19 4.74
N VAL A 106 -10.79 8.75 5.39
CA VAL A 106 -10.67 10.01 6.12
C VAL A 106 -10.77 9.78 7.62
N VAL A 107 -10.21 10.70 8.39
CA VAL A 107 -10.34 10.67 9.85
C VAL A 107 -11.78 11.04 10.26
N ASN A 108 -12.34 10.29 11.18
CA ASN A 108 -13.62 10.61 11.79
C ASN A 108 -13.41 11.75 12.79
N GLU A 109 -13.93 12.93 12.49
CA GLU A 109 -13.78 14.13 13.31
C GLU A 109 -14.27 13.97 14.76
N LYS A 110 -15.20 13.01 15.02
CA LYS A 110 -15.74 12.77 16.37
C LYS A 110 -14.86 11.86 17.21
N THR A 111 -14.15 10.92 16.59
CA THR A 111 -13.38 9.89 17.29
C THR A 111 -11.87 10.07 17.14
N GLY A 112 -11.41 10.93 16.22
CA GLY A 112 -10.00 11.08 15.85
C GLY A 112 -9.39 9.88 15.16
N LYS A 113 -10.17 8.82 14.86
CA LYS A 113 -9.68 7.59 14.22
C LYS A 113 -10.04 7.56 12.75
N LEU A 114 -9.20 6.92 11.93
CA LEU A 114 -9.52 6.63 10.53
C LEU A 114 -10.79 5.78 10.44
N PHE A 115 -11.66 6.07 9.47
CA PHE A 115 -12.75 5.16 9.15
C PHE A 115 -12.19 3.82 8.68
N THR A 116 -12.91 2.74 8.95
CA THR A 116 -12.51 1.38 8.52
C THR A 116 -12.66 1.16 7.01
N GLU A 117 -13.48 1.98 6.36
CA GLU A 117 -13.80 1.91 4.93
C GLU A 117 -13.80 3.31 4.31
N ILE A 118 -13.59 3.38 3.00
CA ILE A 118 -13.84 4.59 2.22
C ILE A 118 -15.36 4.80 2.13
N ARG A 119 -15.83 5.98 2.49
CA ARG A 119 -17.25 6.28 2.54
C ARG A 119 -17.86 6.37 1.15
N VAL A 120 -19.08 5.86 1.00
CA VAL A 120 -19.83 5.92 -0.27
C VAL A 120 -19.99 7.35 -0.78
N ASP A 121 -20.17 8.31 0.12
CA ASP A 121 -20.32 9.72 -0.26
C ASP A 121 -19.05 10.30 -0.88
N ASP A 122 -17.87 9.85 -0.42
CA ASP A 122 -16.59 10.26 -1.02
C ASP A 122 -16.45 9.69 -2.44
N VAL A 123 -16.93 8.45 -2.66
CA VAL A 123 -16.98 7.86 -4.02
C VAL A 123 -18.01 8.55 -4.90
N ARG A 124 -19.19 8.90 -4.36
CA ARG A 124 -20.21 9.65 -5.12
C ARG A 124 -19.72 11.02 -5.58
N ARG A 125 -18.80 11.63 -4.83
CA ARG A 125 -18.12 12.86 -5.27
C ARG A 125 -17.39 12.68 -6.58
N SER A 126 -16.88 11.47 -6.91
CA SER A 126 -16.25 11.20 -8.19
C SER A 126 -17.22 11.35 -9.37
N VAL A 127 -18.47 10.92 -9.19
CA VAL A 127 -19.50 11.08 -10.24
C VAL A 127 -19.79 12.56 -10.51
N ALA A 128 -19.95 13.36 -9.45
CA ALA A 128 -20.14 14.81 -9.57
C ALA A 128 -18.89 15.50 -10.16
N PHE A 129 -17.72 15.07 -9.71
CA PHE A 129 -16.44 15.57 -10.20
C PHE A 129 -16.28 15.34 -11.71
N PHE A 130 -16.55 14.15 -12.21
CA PHE A 130 -16.47 13.86 -13.64
C PHE A 130 -17.65 14.43 -14.44
N GLY A 131 -18.80 14.71 -13.82
CA GLY A 131 -19.96 15.34 -14.46
C GLY A 131 -19.85 16.85 -14.69
N SER A 132 -18.90 17.53 -14.02
CA SER A 132 -18.65 18.97 -14.21
C SER A 132 -17.62 19.23 -15.31
N THR A 133 -17.41 20.47 -15.79
CA THR A 133 -16.35 20.83 -16.77
C THR A 133 -14.99 20.89 -16.09
N ALA A 134 -13.89 20.47 -16.76
CA ALA A 134 -12.55 20.61 -16.23
C ALA A 134 -12.23 22.11 -16.00
N GLY A 135 -11.69 22.43 -14.82
CA GLY A 135 -11.40 23.82 -14.44
C GLY A 135 -10.36 24.48 -15.35
N GLU A 136 -9.41 23.70 -15.88
CA GLU A 136 -8.34 24.15 -16.77
C GLU A 136 -8.53 23.62 -18.22
N GLY A 137 -9.70 23.07 -18.56
CA GLY A 137 -10.03 22.62 -19.92
C GLY A 137 -9.26 21.37 -20.38
N GLY A 138 -8.61 20.67 -19.45
CA GLY A 138 -7.75 19.52 -19.69
C GLY A 138 -8.35 18.18 -19.27
N TRP A 139 -7.51 17.35 -18.67
CA TRP A 139 -7.86 16.06 -18.09
C TRP A 139 -8.45 16.24 -16.70
N ARG A 140 -9.28 15.27 -16.32
CA ARG A 140 -9.69 15.05 -14.94
C ARG A 140 -9.18 13.72 -14.48
N VAL A 141 -8.52 13.72 -13.35
CA VAL A 141 -7.91 12.53 -12.78
C VAL A 141 -8.53 12.23 -11.42
N ALA A 142 -8.94 10.98 -11.20
CA ALA A 142 -9.32 10.50 -9.89
C ALA A 142 -8.36 9.39 -9.47
N ILE A 143 -7.89 9.44 -8.22
CA ILE A 143 -7.09 8.40 -7.58
C ILE A 143 -7.95 7.80 -6.46
N VAL A 144 -8.11 6.48 -6.45
CA VAL A 144 -8.74 5.73 -5.35
C VAL A 144 -7.68 4.87 -4.69
N ASP A 145 -7.37 5.13 -3.42
CA ASP A 145 -6.25 4.51 -2.70
C ASP A 145 -6.63 4.14 -1.25
N PRO A 146 -6.74 2.83 -0.97
CA PRO A 146 -6.87 1.73 -1.93
C PRO A 146 -8.35 1.40 -2.24
N ILE A 147 -8.61 0.87 -3.44
CA ILE A 147 -9.95 0.41 -3.82
C ILE A 147 -10.44 -0.75 -2.96
N ASP A 148 -9.54 -1.53 -2.39
CA ASP A 148 -9.85 -2.67 -1.51
C ASP A 148 -10.62 -2.28 -0.24
N GLU A 149 -10.61 -1.00 0.12
CA GLU A 149 -11.29 -0.43 1.27
C GLU A 149 -12.67 0.19 0.91
N LEU A 150 -13.11 0.02 -0.33
CA LEU A 150 -14.48 0.35 -0.71
C LEU A 150 -15.44 -0.72 -0.20
N ASN A 151 -16.56 -0.27 0.35
CA ASN A 151 -17.69 -1.17 0.52
C ASN A 151 -18.45 -1.37 -0.80
N ARG A 152 -19.33 -2.36 -0.83
CA ARG A 152 -20.10 -2.74 -2.03
C ARG A 152 -20.88 -1.57 -2.67
N ASN A 153 -21.36 -0.64 -1.88
CA ASN A 153 -22.07 0.54 -2.39
C ASN A 153 -21.13 1.54 -3.05
N GLY A 154 -19.91 1.70 -2.50
CA GLY A 154 -18.84 2.49 -3.10
C GLY A 154 -18.37 1.90 -4.43
N GLU A 155 -18.13 0.58 -4.47
CA GLU A 155 -17.77 -0.12 -5.71
C GLU A 155 -18.84 0.08 -6.80
N ASN A 156 -20.13 -0.06 -6.46
CA ASN A 156 -21.24 0.17 -7.40
C ASN A 156 -21.35 1.63 -7.85
N ALA A 157 -21.03 2.59 -7.01
CA ALA A 157 -21.01 4.00 -7.38
C ALA A 157 -19.89 4.30 -8.41
N LEU A 158 -18.72 3.66 -8.25
CA LEU A 158 -17.59 3.80 -9.17
C LEU A 158 -17.88 3.21 -10.56
N LEU A 159 -18.68 2.13 -10.64
CA LEU A 159 -19.04 1.50 -11.92
C LEU A 159 -19.68 2.47 -12.91
N LYS A 160 -20.45 3.46 -12.46
CA LYS A 160 -21.08 4.45 -13.35
C LYS A 160 -20.04 5.23 -14.17
N VAL A 161 -18.94 5.64 -13.53
CA VAL A 161 -17.87 6.38 -14.21
C VAL A 161 -17.02 5.45 -15.08
N LEU A 162 -16.86 4.18 -14.66
CA LEU A 162 -16.12 3.18 -15.43
C LEU A 162 -16.86 2.73 -16.70
N GLU A 163 -18.20 2.72 -16.68
CA GLU A 163 -19.04 2.32 -17.82
C GLU A 163 -19.20 3.44 -18.84
N GLU A 164 -19.38 4.67 -18.36
CA GLU A 164 -19.60 5.84 -19.21
C GLU A 164 -18.57 6.94 -18.87
N PRO A 165 -17.28 6.71 -19.18
CA PRO A 165 -16.25 7.68 -18.84
C PRO A 165 -16.40 8.95 -19.68
N PRO A 166 -16.40 10.14 -19.06
CA PRO A 166 -16.39 11.39 -19.81
C PRO A 166 -15.09 11.54 -20.62
N PRO A 167 -15.08 12.35 -21.67
CA PRO A 167 -13.86 12.66 -22.41
C PRO A 167 -12.76 13.20 -21.46
N ARG A 168 -11.52 12.75 -21.64
CA ARG A 168 -10.36 13.14 -20.83
C ARG A 168 -10.53 12.85 -19.35
N ALA A 169 -11.28 11.78 -18.99
CA ALA A 169 -11.30 11.21 -17.65
C ALA A 169 -10.21 10.15 -17.51
N LEU A 170 -9.50 10.16 -16.39
CA LEU A 170 -8.52 9.14 -16.04
C LEU A 170 -8.74 8.70 -14.59
N LEU A 171 -9.01 7.40 -14.39
CA LEU A 171 -9.15 6.77 -13.08
C LEU A 171 -7.91 5.92 -12.79
N LEU A 172 -7.28 6.16 -11.66
CA LEU A 172 -6.12 5.41 -11.15
C LEU A 172 -6.52 4.71 -9.85
N LEU A 173 -6.79 3.41 -9.94
CA LEU A 173 -7.28 2.60 -8.84
C LEU A 173 -6.11 1.81 -8.25
N VAL A 174 -5.75 2.09 -7.02
CA VAL A 174 -4.69 1.38 -6.30
C VAL A 174 -5.30 0.20 -5.56
N SER A 175 -4.69 -0.99 -5.66
CA SER A 175 -5.16 -2.17 -4.95
C SER A 175 -4.01 -2.93 -4.29
N HIS A 176 -4.22 -3.40 -3.06
CA HIS A 176 -3.30 -4.29 -2.35
C HIS A 176 -3.62 -5.77 -2.64
N ALA A 177 -4.85 -6.06 -3.04
CA ALA A 177 -5.33 -7.40 -3.34
C ALA A 177 -6.19 -7.40 -4.63
N PRO A 178 -5.62 -7.21 -5.83
CA PRO A 178 -6.36 -7.05 -7.09
C PRO A 178 -7.30 -8.23 -7.42
N GLY A 179 -7.00 -9.42 -6.87
CA GLY A 179 -7.87 -10.59 -7.01
C GLY A 179 -9.21 -10.47 -6.26
N ARG A 180 -9.30 -9.59 -5.26
CA ARG A 180 -10.51 -9.33 -4.46
C ARG A 180 -11.39 -8.22 -5.05
N VAL A 181 -10.85 -7.39 -5.93
CA VAL A 181 -11.60 -6.33 -6.63
C VAL A 181 -12.69 -6.98 -7.51
N LEU A 182 -13.88 -6.41 -7.50
CA LEU A 182 -15.02 -6.93 -8.26
C LEU A 182 -14.64 -7.20 -9.73
N PRO A 183 -15.01 -8.37 -10.28
CA PRO A 183 -14.76 -8.69 -11.69
C PRO A 183 -15.30 -7.64 -12.66
N THR A 184 -16.42 -7.00 -12.30
CA THR A 184 -17.06 -5.93 -13.08
C THR A 184 -16.19 -4.66 -13.16
N ILE A 185 -15.45 -4.32 -12.11
CA ILE A 185 -14.48 -3.22 -12.11
C ILE A 185 -13.23 -3.65 -12.89
N ARG A 186 -12.68 -4.84 -12.58
CA ARG A 186 -11.46 -5.35 -13.22
C ARG A 186 -11.58 -5.43 -14.74
N SER A 187 -12.73 -5.87 -15.25
CA SER A 187 -12.96 -6.00 -16.70
C SER A 187 -12.96 -4.67 -17.46
N ARG A 188 -13.14 -3.55 -16.75
CA ARG A 188 -13.17 -2.19 -17.31
C ARG A 188 -11.86 -1.41 -17.11
N CYS A 189 -10.93 -2.00 -16.37
CA CYS A 189 -9.62 -1.40 -16.08
C CYS A 189 -8.51 -2.12 -16.83
N ARG A 190 -7.51 -1.37 -17.29
CA ARG A 190 -6.24 -1.97 -17.66
C ARG A 190 -5.44 -2.26 -16.38
N THR A 191 -5.10 -3.52 -16.16
CA THR A 191 -4.35 -3.92 -14.97
C THR A 191 -2.86 -3.70 -15.18
N LEU A 192 -2.21 -3.08 -14.18
CA LEU A 192 -0.78 -2.88 -14.09
C LEU A 192 -0.30 -3.46 -12.76
N MET A 193 0.42 -4.58 -12.82
CA MET A 193 0.91 -5.26 -11.61
C MET A 193 2.32 -4.81 -11.28
N LEU A 194 2.52 -4.24 -10.09
CA LEU A 194 3.82 -3.90 -9.55
C LEU A 194 4.38 -5.08 -8.75
N ARG A 195 5.67 -5.31 -8.88
CA ARG A 195 6.41 -6.31 -8.09
C ARG A 195 7.02 -5.66 -6.85
N PRO A 196 7.28 -6.44 -5.78
CA PRO A 196 8.12 -5.97 -4.68
C PRO A 196 9.45 -5.41 -5.20
N LEU A 197 9.94 -4.37 -4.55
CA LEU A 197 11.21 -3.72 -4.92
C LEU A 197 12.41 -4.56 -4.49
N ALA A 198 13.54 -4.38 -5.18
CA ALA A 198 14.81 -4.86 -4.65
C ALA A 198 15.20 -4.08 -3.38
N ALA A 199 15.88 -4.73 -2.43
CA ALA A 199 16.27 -4.10 -1.17
C ALA A 199 17.05 -2.79 -1.37
N VAL A 200 17.90 -2.72 -2.39
CA VAL A 200 18.65 -1.51 -2.75
C VAL A 200 17.72 -0.36 -3.15
N ASP A 201 16.64 -0.63 -3.87
CA ASP A 201 15.68 0.40 -4.27
C ASP A 201 14.81 0.82 -3.09
N VAL A 202 14.46 -0.12 -2.19
CA VAL A 202 13.79 0.21 -0.91
C VAL A 202 14.66 1.12 -0.08
N ALA A 203 15.95 0.80 0.11
CA ALA A 203 16.87 1.60 0.89
C ALA A 203 17.01 3.04 0.33
N ARG A 204 17.14 3.17 -1.00
CA ARG A 204 17.21 4.48 -1.67
C ARG A 204 15.90 5.27 -1.53
N ALA A 205 14.76 4.59 -1.62
CA ALA A 205 13.46 5.23 -1.46
C ALA A 205 13.24 5.73 -0.02
N VAL A 206 13.65 4.95 0.98
CA VAL A 206 13.60 5.33 2.40
C VAL A 206 14.53 6.50 2.69
N ALA A 207 15.79 6.45 2.25
CA ALA A 207 16.75 7.56 2.41
C ALA A 207 16.18 8.86 1.82
N ALA A 208 15.66 8.79 0.58
CA ALA A 208 15.03 9.94 -0.06
C ALA A 208 13.79 10.46 0.71
N ALA A 209 13.00 9.58 1.33
CA ALA A 209 11.83 9.97 2.15
C ALA A 209 12.24 10.66 3.45
N GLN A 210 13.39 10.29 4.02
CA GLN A 210 13.96 10.93 5.22
C GLN A 210 14.83 12.15 4.90
N GLY A 211 15.02 12.50 3.63
CA GLY A 211 15.85 13.62 3.19
C GLY A 211 17.35 13.32 3.25
N GLU A 212 17.74 12.04 3.33
CA GLU A 212 19.12 11.61 3.34
C GLU A 212 19.65 11.38 1.91
N ALA A 213 20.92 11.71 1.69
CA ALA A 213 21.56 11.55 0.38
C ALA A 213 21.87 10.09 0.05
N GLU A 214 22.25 9.30 1.07
CA GLU A 214 22.63 7.89 0.95
C GLU A 214 22.01 7.06 2.07
N PRO A 215 21.65 5.79 1.81
CA PRO A 215 21.12 4.92 2.85
C PRO A 215 22.13 4.63 3.97
N THR A 216 21.71 4.77 5.21
CA THR A 216 22.47 4.34 6.38
C THR A 216 22.48 2.81 6.52
N ALA A 217 23.34 2.26 7.41
CA ALA A 217 23.34 0.82 7.69
C ALA A 217 22.00 0.35 8.28
N GLU A 218 21.33 1.19 9.06
CA GLU A 218 20.02 0.91 9.65
C GLU A 218 18.94 0.87 8.58
N ILE A 219 18.91 1.85 7.66
CA ILE A 219 18.03 1.84 6.49
C ILE A 219 18.27 0.59 5.65
N GLY A 220 19.52 0.18 5.45
CA GLY A 220 19.86 -1.05 4.73
C GLY A 220 19.26 -2.29 5.39
N ALA A 221 19.41 -2.42 6.71
CA ALA A 221 18.85 -3.54 7.48
C ALA A 221 17.30 -3.55 7.43
N ALA A 222 16.66 -2.39 7.56
CA ALA A 222 15.21 -2.25 7.43
C ALA A 222 14.71 -2.62 6.02
N ALA A 223 15.44 -2.20 4.98
CA ALA A 223 15.11 -2.49 3.59
C ALA A 223 15.20 -3.98 3.26
N GLU A 224 16.21 -4.68 3.76
CA GLU A 224 16.32 -6.14 3.62
C GLU A 224 15.17 -6.86 4.33
N ALA A 225 14.77 -6.38 5.51
CA ALA A 225 13.68 -6.96 6.29
C ALA A 225 12.28 -6.67 5.71
N ALA A 226 12.16 -5.68 4.83
CA ALA A 226 10.87 -5.16 4.36
C ALA A 226 10.24 -5.90 3.18
N ASP A 227 10.86 -6.96 2.65
CA ASP A 227 10.35 -7.77 1.54
C ASP A 227 9.90 -6.91 0.33
N GLY A 228 10.66 -5.86 0.01
CA GLY A 228 10.41 -4.99 -1.13
C GLY A 228 9.36 -3.89 -0.90
N SER A 229 8.94 -3.65 0.34
CA SER A 229 7.97 -2.62 0.71
C SER A 229 8.66 -1.43 1.40
N VAL A 230 8.63 -0.26 0.76
CA VAL A 230 9.15 0.99 1.34
C VAL A 230 8.36 1.39 2.60
N GLY A 231 7.02 1.27 2.55
CA GLY A 231 6.18 1.57 3.71
C GLY A 231 6.54 0.72 4.92
N ARG A 232 6.77 -0.59 4.72
CA ARG A 232 7.20 -1.51 5.79
C ARG A 232 8.59 -1.16 6.31
N ALA A 233 9.53 -0.79 5.43
CA ALA A 233 10.87 -0.38 5.85
C ALA A 233 10.83 0.90 6.72
N LEU A 234 9.98 1.85 6.38
CA LEU A 234 9.75 3.05 7.20
C LEU A 234 9.20 2.68 8.58
N THR A 235 8.18 1.83 8.65
CA THR A 235 7.64 1.33 9.94
C THR A 235 8.72 0.62 10.78
N PHE A 236 9.64 -0.11 10.15
CA PHE A 236 10.75 -0.76 10.90
C PHE A 236 11.77 0.23 11.46
N LEU A 237 11.85 1.42 10.92
CA LEU A 237 12.72 2.48 11.44
C LEU A 237 12.04 3.32 12.53
N GLU A 238 10.74 3.15 12.73
CA GLU A 238 9.98 3.76 13.81
C GLU A 238 10.00 2.86 15.05
N GLY A 239 10.60 3.34 16.14
CA GLY A 239 10.67 2.62 17.41
C GLY A 239 11.44 1.29 17.35
N ASP A 240 10.96 0.30 18.09
CA ASP A 240 11.60 -1.02 18.26
C ASP A 240 11.11 -2.10 17.26
N ALA A 241 10.39 -1.73 16.20
CA ALA A 241 9.73 -2.66 15.29
C ALA A 241 10.71 -3.60 14.57
N LEU A 242 11.88 -3.12 14.20
CA LEU A 242 12.93 -3.94 13.57
C LEU A 242 13.51 -4.98 14.55
N GLU A 243 13.75 -4.59 15.81
CA GLU A 243 14.24 -5.51 16.83
C GLU A 243 13.19 -6.56 17.19
N LEU A 244 11.94 -6.14 17.36
CA LEU A 244 10.81 -7.05 17.53
C LEU A 244 10.73 -8.09 16.39
N ARG A 245 10.86 -7.64 15.14
CA ARG A 245 10.86 -8.54 13.98
C ARG A 245 12.00 -9.55 14.05
N ARG A 246 13.22 -9.12 14.40
CA ARG A 246 14.36 -10.04 14.57
C ARG A 246 14.09 -11.11 15.63
N GLN A 247 13.53 -10.73 16.76
CA GLN A 247 13.16 -11.65 17.85
C GLN A 247 12.09 -12.64 17.38
N VAL A 248 11.04 -12.18 16.72
CA VAL A 248 9.97 -13.03 16.18
C VAL A 248 10.53 -14.01 15.16
N ILE A 249 11.34 -13.57 14.20
CA ILE A 249 11.95 -14.43 13.18
C ILE A 249 12.86 -15.46 13.86
N GLY A 250 13.68 -15.06 14.81
CA GLY A 250 14.56 -16.00 15.56
C GLY A 250 13.78 -17.10 16.30
N LEU A 251 12.58 -16.81 16.80
CA LEU A 251 11.69 -17.81 17.38
C LEU A 251 11.04 -18.70 16.31
N LEU A 252 10.61 -18.13 15.18
CA LEU A 252 9.98 -18.86 14.07
C LEU A 252 10.94 -19.85 13.39
N GLU A 253 12.21 -19.51 13.28
CA GLU A 253 13.25 -20.38 12.69
C GLU A 253 13.56 -21.62 13.55
N ARG A 254 13.32 -21.53 14.86
CA ARG A 254 13.52 -22.64 15.79
C ARG A 254 12.35 -23.60 15.89
N LEU A 255 11.23 -23.30 15.26
CA LEU A 255 10.04 -24.16 15.30
C LEU A 255 10.36 -25.58 14.72
N PRO A 256 9.84 -26.66 15.32
CA PRO A 256 8.77 -26.71 16.33
C PRO A 256 9.21 -26.52 17.78
N GLN A 257 10.50 -26.27 18.04
CA GLN A 257 11.04 -26.05 19.38
C GLN A 257 10.83 -24.58 19.76
N VAL A 258 10.00 -24.36 20.76
CA VAL A 258 9.71 -23.02 21.27
C VAL A 258 10.46 -22.83 22.59
N ASP A 259 11.27 -21.77 22.71
CA ASP A 259 11.85 -21.34 23.97
C ASP A 259 10.78 -20.62 24.81
N PRO A 260 10.30 -21.20 25.92
CA PRO A 260 9.22 -20.61 26.70
C PRO A 260 9.59 -19.25 27.31
N ARG A 261 10.90 -19.04 27.62
CA ARG A 261 11.37 -17.79 28.22
C ARG A 261 11.35 -16.65 27.19
N ALA A 262 11.92 -16.87 26.02
CA ALA A 262 11.93 -15.89 24.95
C ALA A 262 10.48 -15.56 24.44
N LEU A 263 9.59 -16.57 24.42
CA LEU A 263 8.19 -16.35 24.10
C LEU A 263 7.47 -15.51 25.17
N HIS A 264 7.84 -15.68 26.44
CA HIS A 264 7.29 -14.89 27.54
C HIS A 264 7.72 -13.43 27.44
N GLU A 265 9.02 -13.19 27.18
CA GLU A 265 9.61 -11.87 26.96
C GLU A 265 8.94 -11.16 25.77
N LEU A 266 8.73 -11.87 24.65
CA LEU A 266 7.98 -11.34 23.49
C LEU A 266 6.53 -11.00 23.85
N GLY A 267 5.85 -11.85 24.61
CA GLY A 267 4.49 -11.60 25.10
C GLY A 267 4.40 -10.35 25.98
N ASP A 268 5.40 -10.12 26.83
CA ASP A 268 5.47 -8.92 27.69
C ASP A 268 5.75 -7.65 26.88
N GLN A 269 6.60 -7.72 25.86
CA GLN A 269 6.85 -6.59 24.95
C GLN A 269 5.59 -6.20 24.17
N LEU A 270 4.78 -7.16 23.75
CA LEU A 270 3.53 -6.92 23.02
C LEU A 270 2.36 -6.52 23.93
N ALA A 271 2.46 -6.78 25.25
CA ALA A 271 1.43 -6.39 26.21
C ALA A 271 1.42 -4.88 26.38
N GLY A 272 0.30 -4.23 26.09
CA GLY A 272 0.13 -2.78 26.27
C GLY A 272 0.73 -1.88 25.19
N THR A 273 1.27 -2.46 24.10
CA THR A 273 1.79 -1.68 22.97
C THR A 273 0.69 -1.26 21.98
N GLU A 274 1.02 -0.31 21.11
CA GLU A 274 0.12 0.23 20.09
C GLU A 274 -0.23 -0.81 19.01
N ALA A 275 -1.24 -0.52 18.19
CA ALA A 275 -1.72 -1.41 17.12
C ALA A 275 -0.62 -1.75 16.10
N GLU A 276 0.32 -0.83 15.90
CA GLU A 276 1.45 -0.97 14.97
C GLU A 276 2.40 -2.10 15.34
N THR A 277 2.67 -2.29 16.63
CA THR A 277 3.55 -3.37 17.12
C THR A 277 2.93 -4.76 16.90
N LEU A 278 1.59 -4.87 17.06
CA LEU A 278 0.88 -6.10 16.72
C LEU A 278 0.91 -6.35 15.21
N ALA A 279 0.78 -5.30 14.40
CA ALA A 279 0.87 -5.41 12.95
C ALA A 279 2.26 -5.90 12.51
N ALA A 280 3.35 -5.38 13.09
CA ALA A 280 4.72 -5.82 12.82
C ALA A 280 4.95 -7.29 13.21
N PHE A 281 4.40 -7.74 14.34
CA PHE A 281 4.41 -9.13 14.75
C PHE A 281 3.69 -10.03 13.74
N MET A 282 2.45 -9.68 13.38
CA MET A 282 1.64 -10.43 12.42
C MET A 282 2.26 -10.47 11.04
N ASP A 283 2.96 -9.43 10.65
CA ASP A 283 3.67 -9.35 9.39
C ASP A 283 4.82 -10.35 9.31
N ALA A 284 5.61 -10.47 10.38
CA ALA A 284 6.66 -11.48 10.48
C ALA A 284 6.09 -12.92 10.43
N VAL A 285 5.00 -13.17 11.16
CA VAL A 285 4.30 -14.47 11.16
C VAL A 285 3.74 -14.81 9.77
N ASN A 286 3.07 -13.85 9.11
CA ASN A 286 2.51 -14.03 7.78
C ASN A 286 3.60 -14.25 6.72
N GLY A 287 4.72 -13.55 6.82
CA GLY A 287 5.88 -13.76 5.96
C GLY A 287 6.42 -15.19 6.06
N TRP A 288 6.58 -15.69 7.28
CA TRP A 288 7.04 -17.07 7.53
C TRP A 288 6.05 -18.13 6.99
N LEU A 289 4.74 -17.94 7.17
CA LEU A 289 3.71 -18.83 6.63
C LEU A 289 3.71 -18.81 5.10
N SER A 290 3.83 -17.63 4.50
CA SER A 290 3.88 -17.45 3.05
C SER A 290 5.08 -18.18 2.42
N ALA A 291 6.27 -18.04 3.01
CA ALA A 291 7.46 -18.72 2.55
C ALA A 291 7.30 -20.26 2.54
N ARG A 292 6.61 -20.81 3.54
CA ARG A 292 6.31 -22.24 3.62
C ARG A 292 5.30 -22.72 2.59
N LEU A 293 4.33 -21.90 2.22
CA LEU A 293 3.39 -22.20 1.13
C LEU A 293 4.07 -22.14 -0.25
N GLN A 294 5.06 -21.27 -0.42
CA GLN A 294 5.79 -21.11 -1.68
C GLN A 294 6.91 -22.14 -1.87
N GLY A 295 7.41 -22.74 -0.81
CA GLY A 295 8.54 -23.68 -0.81
C GLY A 295 8.31 -25.04 -1.51
N GLY A 296 7.24 -25.21 -2.22
CA GLY A 296 6.98 -25.97 -3.43
C GLY A 296 7.06 -27.50 -3.43
N ALA A 297 7.56 -28.16 -2.38
CA ALA A 297 7.72 -29.63 -2.37
C ALA A 297 6.86 -30.33 -1.29
N ALA A 298 5.89 -29.63 -0.72
CA ALA A 298 5.09 -30.17 0.35
C ALA A 298 3.87 -30.96 -0.17
N ASP A 299 3.60 -32.10 0.48
CA ASP A 299 2.36 -32.86 0.33
C ASP A 299 1.16 -31.92 0.46
N GLY A 300 0.16 -32.08 -0.41
CA GLY A 300 -1.06 -31.25 -0.43
C GLY A 300 -1.76 -31.16 0.94
N ARG A 301 -1.69 -32.20 1.79
CA ARG A 301 -2.20 -32.17 3.15
C ARG A 301 -1.44 -31.17 4.04
N ARG A 302 -0.13 -31.09 3.88
CA ARG A 302 0.71 -30.15 4.64
C ARG A 302 0.43 -28.70 4.22
N LEU A 303 0.26 -28.46 2.93
CA LEU A 303 -0.13 -27.13 2.43
C LEU A 303 -1.52 -26.70 2.94
N ALA A 304 -2.49 -27.63 2.95
CA ALA A 304 -3.82 -27.37 3.50
C ALA A 304 -3.75 -27.02 5.00
N HIS A 305 -2.96 -27.76 5.78
CA HIS A 305 -2.78 -27.48 7.21
C HIS A 305 -2.13 -26.12 7.46
N VAL A 306 -1.10 -25.75 6.70
CA VAL A 306 -0.49 -24.41 6.79
C VAL A 306 -1.49 -23.30 6.45
N ALA A 307 -2.33 -23.51 5.45
CA ALA A 307 -3.38 -22.56 5.06
C ALA A 307 -4.47 -22.42 6.14
N GLU A 308 -4.85 -23.52 6.82
CA GLU A 308 -5.77 -23.49 7.95
C GLU A 308 -5.19 -22.72 9.14
N VAL A 309 -3.92 -22.96 9.47
CA VAL A 309 -3.21 -22.20 10.51
C VAL A 309 -3.12 -20.73 10.15
N TRP A 310 -2.81 -20.40 8.90
CA TRP A 310 -2.81 -19.00 8.44
C TRP A 310 -4.16 -18.33 8.66
N HIS A 311 -5.24 -19.00 8.25
CA HIS A 311 -6.60 -18.47 8.46
C HIS A 311 -6.91 -18.25 9.95
N SER A 312 -6.61 -19.25 10.79
CA SER A 312 -6.85 -19.23 12.23
C SER A 312 -6.08 -18.10 12.93
N VAL A 313 -4.78 -17.96 12.64
CA VAL A 313 -3.91 -16.93 13.24
C VAL A 313 -4.38 -15.53 12.85
N ASN A 314 -4.73 -15.30 11.57
CA ASN A 314 -5.24 -14.00 11.12
C ASN A 314 -6.65 -13.69 11.65
N HIS A 315 -7.47 -14.71 11.89
CA HIS A 315 -8.77 -14.53 12.54
C HIS A 315 -8.57 -14.10 14.00
N ALA A 316 -7.73 -14.81 14.74
CA ALA A 316 -7.43 -14.49 16.14
C ALA A 316 -6.79 -13.10 16.30
N ALA A 317 -5.95 -12.66 15.35
CA ALA A 317 -5.40 -11.31 15.34
C ALA A 317 -6.49 -10.24 15.22
N ARG A 318 -7.43 -10.41 14.29
CA ARG A 318 -8.57 -9.48 14.13
C ARG A 318 -9.46 -9.43 15.37
N GLU A 319 -9.71 -10.57 16.02
CA GLU A 319 -10.48 -10.61 17.26
C GLU A 319 -9.72 -9.91 18.40
N ALA A 320 -8.40 -10.14 18.53
CA ALA A 320 -7.57 -9.49 19.52
C ALA A 320 -7.60 -7.95 19.36
N GLU A 321 -7.57 -7.46 18.13
CA GLU A 321 -7.68 -6.04 17.83
C GLU A 321 -9.10 -5.49 18.06
N ALA A 322 -10.12 -6.15 17.51
CA ALA A 322 -11.51 -5.70 17.59
C ALA A 322 -12.06 -5.63 19.02
N TYR A 323 -11.66 -6.61 19.86
CA TYR A 323 -12.11 -6.72 21.26
C TYR A 323 -11.09 -6.23 22.27
N ASN A 324 -9.97 -5.66 21.81
CA ASN A 324 -8.86 -5.20 22.66
C ASN A 324 -8.41 -6.26 23.70
N LEU A 325 -8.25 -7.49 23.20
CA LEU A 325 -7.86 -8.63 24.06
C LEU A 325 -6.40 -8.50 24.50
N ASP A 326 -6.09 -9.16 25.64
CA ASP A 326 -4.71 -9.28 26.10
C ASP A 326 -3.84 -9.99 25.06
N ARG A 327 -2.78 -9.31 24.62
CA ARG A 327 -1.90 -9.78 23.55
C ARG A 327 -0.97 -10.92 23.96
N LYS A 328 -0.67 -11.05 25.25
CA LYS A 328 0.23 -12.09 25.73
C LYS A 328 -0.32 -13.50 25.50
N PRO A 329 -1.58 -13.83 25.92
CA PRO A 329 -2.20 -15.13 25.58
C PRO A 329 -2.31 -15.34 24.06
N PHE A 330 -2.56 -14.28 23.28
CA PHE A 330 -2.61 -14.33 21.83
C PHE A 330 -1.28 -14.80 21.23
N VAL A 331 -0.13 -14.23 21.65
CA VAL A 331 1.20 -14.63 21.18
C VAL A 331 1.47 -16.11 21.47
N PHE A 332 1.13 -16.60 22.67
CA PHE A 332 1.28 -18.02 23.04
C PHE A 332 0.41 -18.93 22.17
N ALA A 333 -0.84 -18.52 21.90
CA ALA A 333 -1.75 -19.29 21.05
C ALA A 333 -1.24 -19.38 19.61
N VAL A 334 -0.74 -18.26 19.05
CA VAL A 334 -0.14 -18.20 17.71
C VAL A 334 1.05 -19.15 17.61
N PHE A 335 2.04 -19.03 18.51
CA PHE A 335 3.22 -19.90 18.48
C PHE A 335 2.88 -21.37 18.71
N GLY A 336 1.88 -21.68 19.52
CA GLY A 336 1.35 -23.04 19.68
C GLY A 336 0.84 -23.65 18.38
N GLN A 337 0.05 -22.88 17.61
CA GLN A 337 -0.46 -23.30 16.31
C GLN A 337 0.66 -23.44 15.27
N LEU A 338 1.60 -22.48 15.23
CA LEU A 338 2.75 -22.52 14.32
C LEU A 338 3.69 -23.69 14.61
N ALA A 339 3.92 -24.01 15.89
CA ALA A 339 4.72 -25.18 16.30
C ALA A 339 4.06 -26.50 15.90
N ALA A 340 2.72 -26.58 15.97
CA ALA A 340 1.98 -27.74 15.47
C ALA A 340 2.13 -27.89 13.95
N ALA A 341 2.01 -26.81 13.20
CA ALA A 341 2.19 -26.80 11.74
C ALA A 341 3.63 -27.05 11.27
N ALA A 342 4.62 -26.77 12.12
CA ALA A 342 6.03 -26.98 11.82
C ALA A 342 6.49 -28.43 12.05
N ARG A 343 5.70 -29.26 12.72
CA ARG A 343 6.02 -30.69 12.91
C ARG A 343 5.96 -31.44 11.59
N PRO A 344 6.87 -32.42 11.38
CA PRO A 344 6.91 -33.20 10.14
C PRO A 344 5.64 -34.02 9.90
#